data_8c761d5110ac723c5d0f420eb47f2b1e
#
_entry.id   8c761d5110ac723c5d0f420eb47f2b1e
#
_cell.length_a   1.000
_cell.length_b   1.000
_cell.length_c   1.000
_cell.angle_alpha   90.00
_cell.angle_beta   90.00
_cell.angle_gamma   90.00
#
_symmetry.space_group_name_H-M   'P 1'
#
loop_
_entity.id
_entity.type
_entity.pdbx_description
1 polymer ?
#
loop_
_entity_poly.entity_id
_entity_poly.type
_entity_poly.pdbx_seq_one_letter_code
_entity_poly.pdbx_strand_id
1 'polypeptide(L)'
;MYGFRRMIVMSKINDIYKLLSEGERVTLECKKATKGVPSSLWDTYSAFANTYGGTILLGVVEHMDEQDNTKRFEIVGVEDADKIRKDLWNTVNSREKVNINLLYDDDIQTIDVDGKKVIAINVPRADYTVRPVYINNNLSRGTFKRNHEGDYHCTEQELKMMLRDANEAGNDGLLL
;
A
#
# COMPACT_ATOMS: atom_id res chain seq x y z
N MET A 1 3.31 0.89 -18.26
CA MET A 1 2.94 0.31 -16.94
C MET A 1 3.42 -1.10 -16.71
N TYR A 2 3.34 -1.99 -17.67
CA TYR A 2 3.92 -3.34 -17.57
C TYR A 2 5.45 -3.35 -17.38
N GLY A 3 6.17 -2.39 -17.98
CA GLY A 3 7.63 -2.29 -17.85
C GLY A 3 8.10 -1.89 -16.45
N PHE A 4 7.37 -1.07 -15.74
CA PHE A 4 7.70 -0.63 -14.38
C PHE A 4 7.55 -1.77 -13.36
N ARG A 5 6.51 -2.60 -13.50
CA ARG A 5 6.32 -3.79 -12.67
C ARG A 5 7.41 -4.84 -12.87
N ARG A 6 7.87 -5.03 -14.12
CA ARG A 6 8.99 -5.93 -14.42
C ARG A 6 10.32 -5.45 -13.85
N MET A 7 10.57 -4.16 -13.82
CA MET A 7 11.81 -3.59 -13.25
C MET A 7 11.90 -3.84 -11.73
N ILE A 8 10.78 -3.78 -11.01
CA ILE A 8 10.75 -4.08 -9.56
C ILE A 8 11.12 -5.54 -9.28
N VAL A 9 10.78 -6.46 -10.19
CA VAL A 9 11.08 -7.90 -10.03
C VAL A 9 12.57 -8.22 -10.26
N MET A 10 13.29 -7.42 -11.05
CA MET A 10 14.64 -7.78 -11.52
C MET A 10 15.79 -7.38 -10.59
N SER A 11 15.62 -6.46 -9.65
CA SER A 11 16.67 -5.99 -8.74
C SER A 11 16.20 -5.83 -7.29
N LYS A 12 15.53 -6.85 -6.78
CA LYS A 12 14.74 -6.83 -5.54
C LYS A 12 15.44 -6.23 -4.32
N ILE A 13 16.70 -6.61 -4.06
CA ILE A 13 17.44 -6.14 -2.87
C ILE A 13 17.88 -4.69 -3.06
N ASN A 14 18.41 -4.35 -4.23
CA ASN A 14 18.86 -3.00 -4.54
C ASN A 14 17.70 -2.02 -4.52
N ASP A 15 16.51 -2.45 -4.95
CA ASP A 15 15.30 -1.62 -4.95
C ASP A 15 14.83 -1.29 -3.53
N ILE A 16 14.93 -2.24 -2.59
CA ILE A 16 14.62 -1.96 -1.17
C ILE A 16 15.57 -0.90 -0.61
N TYR A 17 16.87 -1.08 -0.77
CA TYR A 17 17.85 -0.11 -0.28
C TYR A 17 17.68 1.26 -0.93
N LYS A 18 17.36 1.30 -2.21
CA LYS A 18 17.07 2.54 -2.93
C LYS A 18 15.83 3.23 -2.38
N LEU A 19 14.73 2.51 -2.20
CA LEU A 19 13.51 3.04 -1.60
C LEU A 19 13.76 3.63 -0.21
N LEU A 20 14.51 2.91 0.62
CA LEU A 20 14.84 3.35 1.97
C LEU A 20 15.76 4.57 1.97
N SER A 21 16.69 4.68 1.00
CA SER A 21 17.62 5.80 0.91
C SER A 21 16.98 7.08 0.36
N GLU A 22 16.03 6.96 -0.55
CA GLU A 22 15.33 8.10 -1.15
C GLU A 22 14.37 8.80 -0.18
N GLY A 23 13.88 8.07 0.82
CA GLY A 23 13.13 8.65 1.93
C GLY A 23 11.81 9.33 1.57
N GLU A 24 11.25 9.04 0.41
CA GLU A 24 9.94 9.56 -0.01
C GLU A 24 8.81 8.87 0.75
N ARG A 25 8.44 9.43 1.88
CA ARG A 25 7.50 8.82 2.82
C ARG A 25 6.05 8.90 2.40
N VAL A 26 5.70 9.80 1.50
CA VAL A 26 4.35 9.90 0.98
C VAL A 26 3.95 8.63 0.19
N THR A 27 4.93 7.95 -0.39
CA THR A 27 4.73 6.70 -1.17
C THR A 27 5.44 5.48 -0.57
N LEU A 28 5.89 5.58 0.68
CA LEU A 28 6.54 4.48 1.38
C LEU A 28 6.02 4.35 2.80
N GLU A 29 5.66 3.14 3.19
CA GLU A 29 5.30 2.78 4.55
C GLU A 29 6.06 1.54 4.98
N CYS A 30 6.74 1.60 6.12
CA CYS A 30 7.43 0.46 6.71
C CYS A 30 6.69 0.00 7.95
N LYS A 31 6.47 -1.31 8.05
CA LYS A 31 5.80 -1.94 9.19
C LYS A 31 6.64 -3.12 9.68
N LYS A 32 6.82 -3.20 10.98
CA LYS A 32 7.58 -4.29 11.60
C LYS A 32 6.98 -5.66 11.25
N ALA A 33 5.71 -5.86 11.49
CA ALA A 33 4.91 -7.03 11.08
C ALA A 33 5.58 -8.39 11.27
N THR A 34 6.45 -8.55 12.26
CA THR A 34 7.26 -9.78 12.46
C THR A 34 6.41 -11.03 12.61
N LYS A 35 5.26 -10.93 13.27
CA LYS A 35 4.38 -12.07 13.59
C LYS A 35 3.09 -12.13 12.80
N GLY A 36 2.78 -11.13 12.03
CA GLY A 36 1.53 -11.10 11.27
C GLY A 36 1.23 -9.76 10.62
N VAL A 37 0.14 -9.72 9.85
CA VAL A 37 -0.30 -8.51 9.17
C VAL A 37 -0.95 -7.56 10.18
N PRO A 38 -0.41 -6.35 10.38
CA PRO A 38 -1.07 -5.37 11.25
C PRO A 38 -2.35 -4.86 10.60
N SER A 39 -3.39 -4.63 11.41
CA SER A 39 -4.68 -4.11 10.91
C SER A 39 -4.53 -2.76 10.21
N SER A 40 -3.59 -1.93 10.65
CA SER A 40 -3.29 -0.62 10.07
C SER A 40 -2.74 -0.68 8.64
N LEU A 41 -2.32 -1.86 8.16
CA LEU A 41 -1.90 -2.03 6.77
C LEU A 41 -3.02 -1.64 5.80
N TRP A 42 -4.25 -1.95 6.16
CA TRP A 42 -5.40 -1.70 5.28
C TRP A 42 -5.80 -0.21 5.23
N ASP A 43 -5.53 0.54 6.30
CA ASP A 43 -5.63 1.99 6.29
C ASP A 43 -4.66 2.56 5.24
N THR A 44 -3.43 2.07 5.24
CA THR A 44 -2.39 2.48 4.28
C THR A 44 -2.73 2.05 2.85
N TYR A 45 -3.26 0.85 2.67
CA TYR A 45 -3.75 0.38 1.36
C TYR A 45 -4.77 1.37 0.77
N SER A 46 -5.79 1.71 1.56
CA SER A 46 -6.80 2.70 1.15
C SER A 46 -6.17 4.06 0.85
N ALA A 47 -5.32 4.55 1.74
CA ALA A 47 -4.66 5.85 1.59
C ALA A 47 -3.80 5.92 0.32
N PHE A 48 -2.99 4.91 0.05
CA PHE A 48 -2.17 4.84 -1.15
C PHE A 48 -3.02 4.77 -2.43
N ALA A 49 -4.02 3.90 -2.44
CA ALA A 49 -4.90 3.73 -3.57
C ALA A 49 -5.66 5.03 -3.93
N ASN A 50 -6.06 5.80 -2.94
CA ASN A 50 -6.81 7.04 -3.13
C ASN A 50 -5.93 8.26 -3.42
N THR A 51 -4.61 8.16 -3.23
CA THR A 51 -3.71 9.32 -3.36
C THR A 51 -2.69 9.14 -4.49
N TYR A 52 -1.52 8.61 -4.19
CA TYR A 52 -0.42 8.51 -5.17
C TYR A 52 0.01 7.08 -5.47
N GLY A 53 -0.63 6.08 -4.84
CA GLY A 53 -0.05 4.75 -4.79
C GLY A 53 1.14 4.72 -3.84
N GLY A 54 1.82 3.59 -3.74
CA GLY A 54 3.01 3.47 -2.91
C GLY A 54 3.41 2.03 -2.64
N THR A 55 4.47 1.89 -1.87
CA THR A 55 5.01 0.59 -1.47
C THR A 55 4.93 0.44 0.05
N ILE A 56 4.42 -0.70 0.51
CA ILE A 56 4.42 -1.09 1.91
C ILE A 56 5.45 -2.18 2.08
N LEU A 57 6.39 -1.99 3.03
CA LEU A 57 7.41 -2.98 3.37
C LEU A 57 7.09 -3.58 4.74
N LEU A 58 6.94 -4.91 4.78
CA LEU A 58 6.76 -5.66 6.03
C LEU A 58 8.09 -6.30 6.43
N GLY A 59 8.43 -6.22 7.70
CA GLY A 59 9.72 -6.67 8.22
C GLY A 59 10.79 -5.59 8.25
N VAL A 60 10.38 -4.33 8.19
CA VAL A 60 11.27 -3.17 8.29
C VAL A 60 10.76 -2.25 9.39
N VAL A 61 11.68 -1.85 10.27
CA VAL A 61 11.40 -0.88 11.34
C VAL A 61 12.00 0.47 10.96
N GLU A 62 11.21 1.52 11.13
CA GLU A 62 11.68 2.89 10.99
C GLU A 62 11.93 3.50 12.38
N HIS A 63 13.15 3.96 12.59
CA HIS A 63 13.52 4.70 13.81
C HIS A 63 13.32 6.19 13.57
N MET A 64 12.18 6.72 14.02
CA MET A 64 11.73 8.09 13.73
C MET A 64 12.67 9.16 14.27
N ASP A 65 13.36 8.87 15.37
CA ASP A 65 14.28 9.82 16.02
C ASP A 65 15.68 9.84 15.39
N GLU A 66 15.96 8.93 14.46
CA GLU A 66 17.29 8.83 13.85
C GLU A 66 17.39 9.77 12.65
N GLN A 67 18.36 10.68 12.72
CA GLN A 67 18.63 11.65 11.65
C GLN A 67 19.55 11.09 10.56
N ASP A 68 20.35 10.07 10.90
CA ASP A 68 21.20 9.38 9.94
C ASP A 68 20.35 8.40 9.11
N ASN A 69 20.17 8.71 7.83
CA ASN A 69 19.38 7.88 6.92
C ASN A 69 19.87 6.43 6.83
N THR A 70 21.15 6.17 7.09
CA THR A 70 21.71 4.82 7.06
C THR A 70 21.27 3.96 8.24
N LYS A 71 20.88 4.60 9.37
CA LYS A 71 20.45 3.95 10.61
C LYS A 71 18.95 4.05 10.84
N ARG A 72 18.27 4.84 10.04
CA ARG A 72 16.84 5.12 10.19
C ARG A 72 15.98 3.88 9.99
N PHE A 73 16.36 3.03 9.05
CA PHE A 73 15.63 1.82 8.73
C PHE A 73 16.42 0.58 9.14
N GLU A 74 15.75 -0.32 9.83
CA GLU A 74 16.30 -1.60 10.25
C GLU A 74 15.50 -2.73 9.63
N ILE A 75 16.17 -3.63 8.91
CA ILE A 75 15.54 -4.83 8.37
C ILE A 75 15.54 -5.90 9.44
N VAL A 76 14.36 -6.20 9.98
CA VAL A 76 14.17 -7.22 11.00
C VAL A 76 13.60 -8.52 10.43
N GLY A 77 12.92 -8.44 9.30
CA GLY A 77 12.27 -9.57 8.64
C GLY A 77 10.98 -10.01 9.31
N VAL A 78 10.23 -10.86 8.63
CA VAL A 78 9.02 -11.52 9.13
C VAL A 78 9.31 -12.98 9.45
N GLU A 79 8.60 -13.56 10.42
CA GLU A 79 8.83 -14.95 10.86
C GLU A 79 8.31 -15.98 9.86
N ASP A 80 7.10 -15.76 9.31
CA ASP A 80 6.45 -16.67 8.37
C ASP A 80 5.90 -15.91 7.19
N ALA A 81 6.75 -15.71 6.17
CA ALA A 81 6.41 -14.95 5.00
C ALA A 81 5.26 -15.58 4.19
N ASP A 82 5.23 -16.90 4.08
CA ASP A 82 4.18 -17.60 3.32
C ASP A 82 2.81 -17.43 3.97
N LYS A 83 2.75 -17.52 5.29
CA LYS A 83 1.51 -17.28 6.03
C LYS A 83 1.03 -15.83 5.86
N ILE A 84 1.93 -14.87 5.98
CA ILE A 84 1.61 -13.45 5.81
C ILE A 84 1.10 -13.18 4.40
N ARG A 85 1.75 -13.73 3.37
CA ARG A 85 1.28 -13.60 1.99
C ARG A 85 -0.13 -14.16 1.81
N LYS A 86 -0.39 -15.33 2.38
CA LYS A 86 -1.72 -15.94 2.33
C LYS A 86 -2.77 -15.07 3.00
N ASP A 87 -2.45 -14.53 4.19
CA ASP A 87 -3.36 -13.65 4.93
C ASP A 87 -3.63 -12.35 4.15
N LEU A 88 -2.61 -11.78 3.50
CA LEU A 88 -2.76 -10.60 2.65
C LEU A 88 -3.73 -10.86 1.50
N TRP A 89 -3.54 -11.96 0.76
CA TRP A 89 -4.41 -12.31 -0.36
C TRP A 89 -5.84 -12.62 0.08
N ASN A 90 -6.01 -13.33 1.18
CA ASN A 90 -7.33 -13.61 1.73
C ASN A 90 -8.07 -12.32 2.11
N THR A 91 -7.39 -11.37 2.72
CA THR A 91 -8.00 -10.12 3.16
C THR A 91 -8.33 -9.19 1.99
N VAL A 92 -7.40 -9.00 1.05
CA VAL A 92 -7.63 -8.11 -0.09
C VAL A 92 -8.74 -8.62 -1.02
N ASN A 93 -8.98 -9.93 -1.03
CA ASN A 93 -10.06 -10.55 -1.79
C ASN A 93 -11.39 -10.60 -1.02
N SER A 94 -11.41 -10.23 0.25
CA SER A 94 -12.63 -10.17 1.05
C SER A 94 -13.28 -8.80 0.94
N ARG A 95 -14.45 -8.73 0.31
CA ARG A 95 -15.18 -7.46 0.10
C ARG A 95 -15.65 -6.81 1.40
N GLU A 96 -15.78 -7.58 2.47
CA GLU A 96 -16.07 -7.04 3.79
C GLU A 96 -14.89 -6.26 4.38
N LYS A 97 -13.68 -6.60 3.95
CA LYS A 97 -12.44 -5.97 4.41
C LYS A 97 -11.98 -4.85 3.50
N VAL A 98 -12.01 -5.07 2.20
CA VAL A 98 -11.57 -4.13 1.18
C VAL A 98 -12.58 -4.12 0.04
N ASN A 99 -13.09 -2.97 -0.35
CA ASN A 99 -14.14 -2.89 -1.37
C ASN A 99 -13.66 -3.28 -2.76
N ILE A 100 -12.38 -3.16 -3.05
CA ILE A 100 -11.80 -3.55 -4.32
C ILE A 100 -10.36 -4.04 -4.17
N ASN A 101 -10.03 -5.15 -4.80
CA ASN A 101 -8.65 -5.63 -4.92
C ASN A 101 -8.00 -5.02 -6.15
N LEU A 102 -7.00 -4.16 -5.94
CA LEU A 102 -6.21 -3.52 -7.00
C LEU A 102 -4.91 -4.27 -7.31
N LEU A 103 -4.60 -5.34 -6.56
CA LEU A 103 -3.31 -6.01 -6.63
C LEU A 103 -3.32 -7.14 -7.66
N TYR A 104 -2.25 -7.20 -8.43
CA TYR A 104 -1.89 -8.36 -9.25
C TYR A 104 -0.87 -9.23 -8.52
N ASP A 105 -0.66 -10.44 -9.01
CA ASP A 105 0.23 -11.42 -8.37
C ASP A 105 1.63 -10.87 -8.07
N ASP A 106 2.17 -10.06 -8.98
CA ASP A 106 3.49 -9.46 -8.84
C ASP A 106 3.55 -8.29 -7.85
N ASP A 107 2.42 -7.80 -7.38
CA ASP A 107 2.37 -6.67 -6.46
C ASP A 107 2.71 -7.06 -5.01
N ILE A 108 2.70 -8.35 -4.69
CA ILE A 108 3.16 -8.86 -3.39
C ILE A 108 4.38 -9.77 -3.63
N GLN A 109 5.54 -9.31 -3.16
CA GLN A 109 6.81 -10.00 -3.34
C GLN A 109 7.46 -10.32 -1.99
N THR A 110 7.98 -11.54 -1.85
CA THR A 110 8.88 -11.88 -0.75
C THR A 110 10.31 -11.71 -1.21
N ILE A 111 11.09 -10.93 -0.46
CA ILE A 111 12.46 -10.57 -0.80
C ILE A 111 13.36 -11.03 0.34
N ASP A 112 14.39 -11.81 0.01
CA ASP A 112 15.41 -12.22 0.97
C ASP A 112 16.48 -11.15 1.07
N VAL A 113 16.69 -10.62 2.25
CA VAL A 113 17.72 -9.61 2.54
C VAL A 113 18.61 -10.17 3.65
N ASP A 114 19.76 -10.70 3.30
CA ASP A 114 20.73 -11.30 4.22
C ASP A 114 20.09 -12.37 5.15
N GLY A 115 19.26 -13.24 4.58
CA GLY A 115 18.57 -14.30 5.31
C GLY A 115 17.27 -13.87 6.00
N LYS A 116 16.94 -12.60 6.00
CA LYS A 116 15.69 -12.06 6.55
C LYS A 116 14.67 -11.85 5.43
N LYS A 117 13.44 -12.27 5.67
CA LYS A 117 12.36 -12.14 4.68
C LYS A 117 11.63 -10.82 4.86
N VAL A 118 11.60 -10.02 3.81
CA VAL A 118 10.83 -8.79 3.71
C VAL A 118 9.71 -9.00 2.70
N ILE A 119 8.51 -8.55 3.01
CA ILE A 119 7.40 -8.57 2.05
C ILE A 119 7.18 -7.15 1.54
N ALA A 120 7.26 -6.99 0.23
CA ALA A 120 6.98 -5.74 -0.44
C ALA A 120 5.60 -5.81 -1.10
N ILE A 121 4.75 -4.83 -0.81
CA ILE A 121 3.42 -4.70 -1.39
C ILE A 121 3.39 -3.42 -2.19
N ASN A 122 3.20 -3.54 -3.50
CA ASN A 122 3.08 -2.40 -4.39
C ASN A 122 1.60 -2.07 -4.60
N VAL A 123 1.14 -0.98 -4.01
CA VAL A 123 -0.25 -0.53 -4.11
C VAL A 123 -0.36 0.51 -5.22
N PRO A 124 -1.06 0.21 -6.32
CA PRO A 124 -1.24 1.19 -7.38
C PRO A 124 -2.20 2.29 -6.95
N ARG A 125 -2.05 3.48 -7.53
CA ARG A 125 -3.09 4.50 -7.46
C ARG A 125 -4.31 3.99 -8.21
N ALA A 126 -5.46 4.02 -7.56
CA ALA A 126 -6.72 3.67 -8.21
C ALA A 126 -7.09 4.71 -9.25
N ASP A 127 -7.64 4.26 -10.37
CA ASP A 127 -8.26 5.16 -11.33
C ASP A 127 -9.42 5.92 -10.67
N TYR A 128 -9.66 7.16 -11.08
CA TYR A 128 -10.73 7.98 -10.51
C TYR A 128 -12.11 7.35 -10.66
N THR A 129 -12.29 6.48 -11.65
CA THR A 129 -13.55 5.75 -11.87
C THR A 129 -13.87 4.71 -10.82
N VAL A 130 -12.84 4.23 -10.08
CA VAL A 130 -12.99 3.21 -9.04
C VAL A 130 -12.73 3.75 -7.63
N ARG A 131 -12.35 5.01 -7.49
CA ARG A 131 -12.22 5.66 -6.17
C ARG A 131 -13.60 6.08 -5.66
N PRO A 132 -13.84 6.08 -4.36
CA PRO A 132 -12.89 5.80 -3.28
C PRO A 132 -12.68 4.29 -3.02
N VAL A 133 -11.44 3.95 -2.64
CA VAL A 133 -11.08 2.64 -2.11
C VAL A 133 -11.21 2.70 -0.59
N TYR A 134 -12.02 1.85 -0.01
CA TYR A 134 -12.30 1.88 1.43
C TYR A 134 -12.31 0.50 2.05
N ILE A 135 -12.21 0.45 3.37
CA ILE A 135 -12.07 -0.76 4.16
C ILE A 135 -13.23 -0.94 5.14
N ASN A 136 -13.36 -2.16 5.65
CA ASN A 136 -14.32 -2.55 6.68
C ASN A 136 -15.78 -2.27 6.29
N ASN A 137 -16.06 -2.31 5.00
CA ASN A 137 -17.40 -2.05 4.44
C ASN A 137 -17.99 -0.70 4.90
N ASN A 138 -17.13 0.28 5.18
CA ASN A 138 -17.50 1.55 5.75
C ASN A 138 -16.93 2.72 4.93
N LEU A 139 -17.71 3.22 3.99
CA LEU A 139 -17.32 4.32 3.12
C LEU A 139 -16.93 5.58 3.91
N SER A 140 -17.70 5.95 4.91
CA SER A 140 -17.52 7.22 5.62
C SER A 140 -16.34 7.22 6.59
N ARG A 141 -15.98 6.08 7.17
CA ARG A 141 -14.88 5.96 8.14
C ARG A 141 -13.73 5.07 7.68
N GLY A 142 -13.93 4.31 6.62
CA GLY A 142 -12.91 3.40 6.08
C GLY A 142 -12.19 3.92 4.84
N THR A 143 -12.43 5.16 4.44
CA THR A 143 -11.75 5.79 3.32
C THR A 143 -10.63 6.69 3.84
N PHE A 144 -9.41 6.39 3.40
CA PHE A 144 -8.20 7.10 3.83
C PHE A 144 -7.53 7.82 2.67
N LYS A 145 -6.79 8.87 3.01
CA LYS A 145 -5.90 9.60 2.12
C LYS A 145 -4.49 9.61 2.71
N ARG A 146 -3.49 9.67 1.85
CA ARG A 146 -2.11 9.83 2.25
C ARG A 146 -1.74 11.32 2.23
N ASN A 147 -1.27 11.82 3.35
CA ASN A 147 -0.76 13.18 3.45
C ASN A 147 0.58 13.14 4.22
N HIS A 148 1.67 13.54 3.56
CA HIS A 148 3.02 13.34 4.08
C HIS A 148 3.28 11.87 4.43
N GLU A 149 3.54 11.56 5.69
CA GLU A 149 3.84 10.21 6.18
C GLU A 149 2.65 9.53 6.86
N GLY A 150 1.48 10.17 6.85
CA GLY A 150 0.31 9.71 7.60
C GLY A 150 -0.87 9.31 6.75
N ASP A 151 -1.63 8.36 7.28
CA ASP A 151 -2.91 7.95 6.75
C ASP A 151 -4.01 8.67 7.52
N TYR A 152 -4.83 9.44 6.85
CA TYR A 152 -5.89 10.25 7.44
C TYR A 152 -7.24 9.88 6.85
N HIS A 153 -8.27 9.89 7.68
CA HIS A 153 -9.64 9.74 7.17
C HIS A 153 -9.98 10.85 6.19
N CYS A 154 -10.60 10.48 5.08
CA CYS A 154 -11.14 11.46 4.14
C CYS A 154 -12.29 12.21 4.78
N THR A 155 -12.39 13.50 4.48
CA THR A 155 -13.52 14.32 4.87
C THR A 155 -14.76 13.95 4.06
N GLU A 156 -15.94 14.31 4.56
CA GLU A 156 -17.19 14.12 3.84
C GLU A 156 -17.17 14.81 2.47
N GLN A 157 -16.58 15.99 2.40
CA GLN A 157 -16.47 16.74 1.15
C GLN A 157 -15.55 16.01 0.14
N GLU A 158 -14.42 15.47 0.61
CA GLU A 158 -13.50 14.68 -0.23
C GLU A 158 -14.20 13.44 -0.78
N LEU A 159 -14.99 12.74 0.05
CA LEU A 159 -15.77 11.59 -0.37
C LEU A 159 -16.81 11.96 -1.44
N LYS A 160 -17.53 13.05 -1.24
CA LYS A 160 -18.50 13.56 -2.24
C LYS A 160 -17.84 13.86 -3.57
N MET A 161 -16.65 14.46 -3.56
CA MET A 161 -15.88 14.74 -4.77
C MET A 161 -15.48 13.47 -5.50
N MET A 162 -14.94 12.47 -4.79
CA MET A 162 -14.54 11.20 -5.40
C MET A 162 -15.74 10.47 -6.03
N LEU A 163 -16.88 10.43 -5.32
CA LEU A 163 -18.10 9.78 -5.82
C LEU A 163 -18.66 10.49 -7.04
N ARG A 164 -18.63 11.82 -7.05
CA ARG A 164 -19.05 12.62 -8.21
C ARG A 164 -18.17 12.31 -9.42
N ASP A 165 -16.84 12.34 -9.25
CA ASP A 165 -15.90 12.12 -10.34
C ASP A 165 -16.08 10.71 -10.94
N ALA A 166 -16.30 9.71 -10.10
CA ALA A 166 -16.59 8.35 -10.56
C ALA A 166 -17.92 8.26 -11.33
N ASN A 167 -18.97 8.95 -10.88
CA ASN A 167 -20.28 8.98 -11.56
C ASN A 167 -20.22 9.71 -12.89
N GLU A 168 -19.52 10.84 -12.97
CA GLU A 168 -19.35 11.59 -14.23
C GLU A 168 -18.68 10.73 -15.28
N ALA A 169 -17.65 9.95 -14.91
CA ALA A 169 -17.02 9.01 -15.84
C ALA A 169 -17.97 7.92 -16.32
N GLY A 170 -18.83 7.39 -15.42
CA GLY A 170 -19.86 6.41 -15.78
C GLY A 170 -20.92 6.98 -16.72
N ASN A 171 -21.32 8.22 -16.51
CA ASN A 171 -22.29 8.92 -17.38
C ASN A 171 -21.70 9.22 -18.76
N ASP A 172 -20.46 9.65 -18.84
CA ASP A 172 -19.77 9.87 -20.13
C ASP A 172 -19.68 8.57 -20.93
N GLY A 173 -19.46 7.44 -20.28
CA GLY A 173 -19.48 6.12 -20.92
C GLY A 173 -20.85 5.69 -21.42
N LEU A 174 -21.95 6.17 -20.81
CA LEU A 174 -23.32 5.88 -21.23
C LEU A 174 -23.80 6.74 -22.42
N LEU A 175 -23.14 7.86 -22.65
CA LEU A 175 -23.46 8.76 -23.77
C LEU A 175 -22.76 8.37 -25.08
N LEU A 176 -21.87 7.42 -25.01
CA LEU A 176 -21.19 6.87 -26.17
C LEU A 176 -21.91 5.63 -26.69
#